data_044beac0f6422e377d76bc1fce21e14d
#
_entry.id   044beac0f6422e377d76bc1fce21e14d
#
_cell.length_a   1.000
_cell.length_b   1.000
_cell.length_c   1.000
_cell.angle_alpha   90.00
_cell.angle_beta   90.00
_cell.angle_gamma   90.00
#
_symmetry.space_group_name_H-M   'P 1'
#
loop_
_entity.id
_entity.type
_entity.pdbx_description
1 polymer ?
#
loop_
_entity_poly.entity_id
_entity_poly.type
_entity_poly.pdbx_seq_one_letter_code
_entity_poly.pdbx_strand_id
1 'polypeptide(L)' 'VVGAIIGSVIAIIIVIGLTIWITKKAYSRKWEDDE' A
#
# COMPACT_ATOMS: atom_id res chain seq x y z
N VAL A 1 2.65 -19.14 17.78
CA VAL A 1 1.36 -19.15 17.13
C VAL A 1 0.83 -17.73 17.01
N VAL A 2 0.85 -17.01 18.11
CA VAL A 2 0.38 -15.63 18.07
C VAL A 2 1.25 -14.80 17.16
N GLY A 3 2.55 -15.06 17.19
CA GLY A 3 3.45 -14.31 16.33
C GLY A 3 3.17 -14.52 14.86
N ALA A 4 2.76 -15.72 14.49
CA ALA A 4 2.45 -16.00 13.10
C ALA A 4 1.23 -15.19 12.65
N ILE A 5 0.24 -15.10 13.51
CA ILE A 5 -0.95 -14.35 13.18
C ILE A 5 -0.63 -12.87 13.03
N ILE A 6 0.13 -12.33 13.97
CA ILE A 6 0.51 -10.94 13.92
C ILE A 6 1.33 -10.65 12.66
N GLY A 7 2.26 -11.53 12.34
CA GLY A 7 3.06 -11.36 11.14
C GLY A 7 2.23 -11.36 9.88
N SER A 8 1.23 -12.25 9.82
CA SER A 8 0.35 -12.31 8.67
C SER A 8 -0.43 -11.02 8.51
N VAL A 9 -0.94 -10.49 9.59
CA VAL A 9 -1.72 -9.28 9.52
C VAL A 9 -0.86 -8.12 9.04
N ILE A 10 0.35 -8.02 9.56
CA ILE A 10 1.25 -6.95 9.15
C ILE A 10 1.59 -7.08 7.68
N ALA A 11 1.85 -8.29 7.22
CA ALA A 11 2.18 -8.50 5.82
C ALA A 11 1.02 -8.08 4.91
N ILE A 12 -0.18 -8.43 5.29
CA ILE A 12 -1.35 -8.08 4.50
C ILE A 12 -1.52 -6.57 4.43
N ILE A 13 -1.34 -5.90 5.56
CA ILE A 13 -1.48 -4.45 5.60
C ILE A 13 -0.46 -3.79 4.68
N ILE A 14 0.78 -4.28 4.71
CA ILE A 14 1.82 -3.71 3.89
C ILE A 14 1.49 -3.89 2.41
N VAL A 15 1.06 -5.09 2.03
CA VAL A 15 0.74 -5.37 0.64
C VAL A 15 -0.40 -4.47 0.16
N ILE A 16 -1.44 -4.36 0.95
CA ILE A 16 -2.60 -3.55 0.58
C ILE A 16 -2.19 -2.09 0.48
N GLY A 17 -1.42 -1.61 1.45
CA GLY A 17 -1.00 -0.22 1.45
C GLY A 17 -0.16 0.12 0.23
N LEU A 18 0.79 -0.74 -0.10
CA LEU A 18 1.63 -0.51 -1.25
C LEU A 18 0.83 -0.53 -2.54
N THR A 19 -0.12 -1.46 -2.64
CA THR A 19 -0.93 -1.57 -3.82
C THR A 19 -1.73 -0.29 -4.04
N ILE A 20 -2.34 0.22 -2.99
CA ILE A 20 -3.13 1.43 -3.09
C ILE A 20 -2.24 2.61 -3.44
N TRP A 21 -1.08 2.70 -2.79
CA TRP A 21 -0.18 3.82 -3.02
C TRP A 21 0.28 3.86 -4.47
N ILE A 22 0.67 2.72 -4.99
CA ILE A 22 1.15 2.65 -6.36
C ILE A 22 0.03 3.00 -7.34
N THR A 23 -1.17 2.50 -7.07
CA THR A 23 -2.30 2.77 -7.92
C THR A 23 -2.60 4.26 -7.96
N LYS A 24 -2.65 4.90 -6.81
CA LYS A 24 -2.94 6.32 -6.78
C LYS A 24 -1.85 7.12 -7.47
N LYS A 25 -0.62 6.75 -7.26
CA LYS A 25 0.47 7.48 -7.87
C LYS A 25 0.41 7.36 -9.39
N ALA A 26 0.07 6.19 -9.89
CA ALA A 26 0.02 5.99 -11.32
C ALA A 26 -1.13 6.78 -11.94
N TYR A 27 -2.24 6.84 -11.24
CA TYR A 27 -3.40 7.52 -11.79
C TYR A 27 -3.29 9.03 -11.71
N SER A 28 -2.64 9.56 -10.71
CA SER A 28 -2.60 10.99 -10.58
C SER A 28 -1.26 11.56 -10.94
N ARG A 29 -0.44 10.82 -11.63
CA ARG A 29 0.88 11.30 -11.90
C ARG A 29 0.86 12.56 -12.73
N LYS A 30 -0.09 12.71 -13.61
CA LYS A 30 -0.09 13.86 -14.46
C LYS A 30 -0.79 15.02 -13.80
N TRP A 31 -1.51 14.79 -12.76
CA TRP A 31 -2.22 15.85 -12.14
C TRP A 31 -1.39 16.61 -11.18
N GLU A 32 -0.67 15.91 -10.38
CA GLU A 32 0.05 16.54 -9.37
C GLU A 32 1.19 17.25 -9.89
N ASP A 33 1.54 17.00 -11.07
CA ASP A 33 2.70 17.64 -11.54
C ASP A 33 2.50 19.11 -11.52
N ASP A 34 1.31 19.57 -11.54
CA ASP A 34 1.15 20.95 -11.55
C ASP A 34 1.18 21.45 -10.16
N GLU A 35 1.23 20.66 -9.20
CA GLU A 35 1.28 21.14 -7.92
C GLU A 35 2.52 21.44 -7.44
#